data_f7b33fed407480d3e79d517bb7ec3bb1
#
_entry.id   f7b33fed407480d3e79d517bb7ec3bb1
#
_cell.length_a   1.000
_cell.length_b   1.000
_cell.length_c   1.000
_cell.angle_alpha   90.00
_cell.angle_beta   90.00
_cell.angle_gamma   90.00
#
_symmetry.space_group_name_H-M   'P 1'
#
loop_
_entity.id
_entity.type
_entity.pdbx_description
1 polymer ?
#
loop_
_entity_poly.entity_id
_entity_poly.type
_entity_poly.pdbx_seq_one_letter_code
_entity_poly.pdbx_strand_id
1 'polypeptide(L)'
;MATYARPVERLITELSKLPSIGPRSAQRIAFHIIRGKPDDAFGLAAALKEVKERIKPCRRCFNLTEVEECDICRDTRRDDAVICAVEDPYDIGSIERTGEYRGLYHVLGGALSPLDGVEPEDLRIAELVQRVREERTQEIVVATNPNTTGEATALFIAQEVADLPVRVTALASGLPVGGDLEYADEVTLGRAFAGRRDL
;
A
#
# COMPACT_ATOMS: atom_id res chain seq x y z
N MET A 1 15.16 -29.86 -24.93
CA MET A 1 14.19 -29.81 -26.05
C MET A 1 13.05 -28.93 -25.63
N ALA A 2 12.65 -27.98 -26.48
CA ALA A 2 11.48 -27.17 -26.24
C ALA A 2 10.22 -28.06 -26.27
N THR A 3 9.44 -28.05 -25.18
CA THR A 3 8.25 -28.92 -25.06
C THR A 3 7.03 -28.30 -25.78
N TYR A 4 7.05 -26.96 -25.97
CA TYR A 4 5.97 -26.22 -26.61
C TYR A 4 6.47 -25.31 -27.72
N ALA A 5 5.56 -24.81 -28.55
CA ALA A 5 5.88 -23.77 -29.53
C ALA A 5 6.41 -22.50 -28.83
N ARG A 6 7.39 -21.82 -29.46
CA ARG A 6 8.06 -20.63 -28.89
C ARG A 6 7.13 -19.58 -28.25
N PRO A 7 5.97 -19.21 -28.86
CA PRO A 7 5.06 -18.26 -28.24
C PRO A 7 4.48 -18.73 -26.91
N VAL A 8 4.21 -20.04 -26.77
CA VAL A 8 3.70 -20.65 -25.55
C VAL A 8 4.75 -20.61 -24.43
N GLU A 9 5.98 -20.98 -24.75
CA GLU A 9 7.10 -20.94 -23.79
C GLU A 9 7.37 -19.52 -23.32
N ARG A 10 7.33 -18.55 -24.23
CA ARG A 10 7.50 -17.12 -23.89
C ARG A 10 6.39 -16.67 -22.94
N LEU A 11 5.13 -16.99 -23.21
CA LEU A 11 4.01 -16.62 -22.32
C LEU A 11 4.19 -17.23 -20.92
N ILE A 12 4.55 -18.51 -20.83
CA ILE A 12 4.82 -19.19 -19.54
C ILE A 12 5.95 -18.47 -18.79
N THR A 13 7.03 -18.13 -19.51
CA THR A 13 8.17 -17.43 -18.91
C THR A 13 7.79 -16.06 -18.37
N GLU A 14 7.03 -15.26 -19.13
CA GLU A 14 6.60 -13.93 -18.65
C GLU A 14 5.64 -14.04 -17.45
N LEU A 15 4.70 -14.98 -17.46
CA LEU A 15 3.81 -15.23 -16.33
C LEU A 15 4.57 -15.71 -15.08
N SER A 16 5.65 -16.48 -15.24
CA SER A 16 6.46 -16.97 -14.11
C SER A 16 7.28 -15.86 -13.42
N LYS A 17 7.41 -14.69 -14.03
CA LYS A 17 8.05 -13.51 -13.41
C LYS A 17 7.15 -12.78 -12.42
N LEU A 18 5.85 -13.07 -12.46
CA LEU A 18 4.89 -12.43 -11.55
C LEU A 18 5.03 -13.02 -10.14
N PRO A 19 4.95 -12.18 -9.09
CA PRO A 19 5.08 -12.66 -7.72
C PRO A 19 4.03 -13.74 -7.41
N SER A 20 4.42 -14.75 -6.66
CA SER A 20 3.62 -15.92 -6.29
C SER A 20 3.14 -16.82 -7.45
N ILE A 21 3.58 -16.57 -8.69
CA ILE A 21 3.27 -17.42 -9.83
C ILE A 21 4.50 -18.29 -10.18
N GLY A 22 4.48 -19.53 -9.68
CA GLY A 22 5.48 -20.53 -10.04
C GLY A 22 5.25 -21.14 -11.43
N PRO A 23 6.22 -21.93 -11.95
CA PRO A 23 6.16 -22.50 -13.31
C PRO A 23 4.87 -23.30 -13.59
N ARG A 24 4.37 -24.08 -12.62
CA ARG A 24 3.13 -24.86 -12.77
C ARG A 24 1.89 -23.97 -12.91
N SER A 25 1.81 -22.89 -12.11
CA SER A 25 0.72 -21.93 -12.19
C SER A 25 0.78 -21.12 -13.49
N ALA A 26 1.97 -20.68 -13.89
CA ALA A 26 2.19 -19.99 -15.16
C ALA A 26 1.75 -20.84 -16.36
N GLN A 27 2.10 -22.12 -16.37
CA GLN A 27 1.66 -23.06 -17.39
C GLN A 27 0.13 -23.21 -17.43
N ARG A 28 -0.53 -23.36 -16.27
CA ARG A 28 -2.00 -23.46 -16.19
C ARG A 28 -2.67 -22.21 -16.74
N ILE A 29 -2.17 -21.00 -16.38
CA ILE A 29 -2.70 -19.72 -16.87
C ILE A 29 -2.49 -19.63 -18.38
N ALA A 30 -1.30 -19.92 -18.90
CA ALA A 30 -1.01 -19.89 -20.33
C ALA A 30 -1.96 -20.79 -21.13
N PHE A 31 -2.19 -22.04 -20.69
CA PHE A 31 -3.14 -22.93 -21.36
C PHE A 31 -4.61 -22.50 -21.21
N HIS A 32 -4.96 -21.84 -20.11
CA HIS A 32 -6.28 -21.23 -19.98
C HIS A 32 -6.49 -20.12 -21.03
N ILE A 33 -5.52 -19.23 -21.18
CA ILE A 33 -5.56 -18.17 -22.19
C ILE A 33 -5.64 -18.74 -23.61
N ILE A 34 -4.83 -19.77 -23.92
CA ILE A 34 -4.80 -20.39 -25.26
C ILE A 34 -6.14 -21.03 -25.62
N ARG A 35 -6.84 -21.63 -24.63
CA ARG A 35 -8.16 -22.26 -24.83
C ARG A 35 -9.32 -21.28 -24.78
N GLY A 36 -9.10 -20.09 -24.23
CA GLY A 36 -10.09 -19.02 -24.10
C GLY A 36 -10.38 -18.33 -25.44
N LYS A 37 -11.28 -17.38 -25.41
CA LYS A 37 -11.58 -16.55 -26.59
C LYS A 37 -10.42 -15.60 -26.87
N PRO A 38 -10.07 -15.35 -28.15
CA PRO A 38 -9.04 -14.38 -28.52
C PRO A 38 -9.28 -12.98 -27.90
N ASP A 39 -10.54 -12.52 -27.86
CA ASP A 39 -10.91 -11.21 -27.33
C ASP A 39 -10.55 -11.06 -25.84
N ASP A 40 -10.69 -12.11 -25.05
CA ASP A 40 -10.32 -12.09 -23.62
C ASP A 40 -8.79 -11.89 -23.45
N ALA A 41 -8.00 -12.58 -24.28
CA ALA A 41 -6.55 -12.44 -24.29
C ALA A 41 -6.09 -11.06 -24.75
N PHE A 42 -6.71 -10.52 -25.80
CA PHE A 42 -6.41 -9.19 -26.31
C PHE A 42 -6.85 -8.09 -25.33
N GLY A 43 -8.00 -8.28 -24.66
CA GLY A 43 -8.48 -7.39 -23.61
C GLY A 43 -7.48 -7.32 -22.45
N LEU A 44 -6.97 -8.47 -21.96
CA LEU A 44 -5.94 -8.51 -20.91
C LEU A 44 -4.66 -7.80 -21.37
N ALA A 45 -4.19 -8.07 -22.59
CA ALA A 45 -2.99 -7.43 -23.12
C ALA A 45 -3.15 -5.92 -23.23
N ALA A 46 -4.31 -5.44 -23.68
CA ALA A 46 -4.63 -4.02 -23.75
C ALA A 46 -4.65 -3.36 -22.38
N ALA A 47 -5.28 -3.99 -21.37
CA ALA A 47 -5.32 -3.49 -20.00
C ALA A 47 -3.92 -3.39 -19.37
N LEU A 48 -3.07 -4.38 -19.56
CA LEU A 48 -1.68 -4.37 -19.08
C LEU A 48 -0.89 -3.20 -19.71
N LYS A 49 -1.06 -2.98 -21.00
CA LYS A 49 -0.42 -1.88 -21.71
C LYS A 49 -0.93 -0.53 -21.19
N GLU A 50 -2.26 -0.36 -21.11
CA GLU A 50 -2.90 0.87 -20.65
C GLU A 50 -2.44 1.29 -19.25
N VAL A 51 -2.40 0.36 -18.29
CA VAL A 51 -1.91 0.63 -16.94
C VAL A 51 -0.47 1.15 -16.96
N LYS A 52 0.41 0.55 -17.78
CA LYS A 52 1.83 0.97 -17.86
C LYS A 52 2.02 2.32 -18.55
N GLU A 53 1.14 2.69 -19.47
CA GLU A 53 1.23 3.93 -20.24
C GLU A 53 0.55 5.11 -19.53
N ARG A 54 -0.54 4.88 -18.80
CA ARG A 54 -1.38 5.95 -18.27
C ARG A 54 -1.27 6.17 -16.77
N ILE A 55 -0.97 5.11 -15.99
CA ILE A 55 -0.92 5.21 -14.53
C ILE A 55 0.43 5.74 -14.06
N LYS A 56 0.40 6.78 -13.24
CA LYS A 56 1.55 7.41 -12.62
C LYS A 56 1.26 7.77 -11.15
N PRO A 57 2.29 7.98 -10.32
CA PRO A 57 2.09 8.49 -8.98
C PRO A 57 1.49 9.91 -9.01
N CYS A 58 0.52 10.16 -8.13
CA CYS A 58 -0.01 11.48 -7.85
C CYS A 58 1.12 12.41 -7.37
N ARG A 59 1.22 13.61 -7.91
CA ARG A 59 2.27 14.57 -7.58
C ARG A 59 2.27 14.95 -6.07
N ARG A 60 1.10 14.92 -5.41
CA ARG A 60 0.94 15.35 -4.02
C ARG A 60 1.06 14.22 -3.02
N CYS A 61 0.47 13.05 -3.28
CA CYS A 61 0.35 11.97 -2.30
C CYS A 61 0.93 10.62 -2.74
N PHE A 62 1.45 10.51 -3.95
CA PHE A 62 2.02 9.31 -4.56
C PHE A 62 1.03 8.13 -4.75
N ASN A 63 -0.27 8.34 -4.54
CA ASN A 63 -1.29 7.37 -4.95
C ASN A 63 -1.31 7.22 -6.48
N LEU A 64 -1.79 6.10 -6.98
CA LEU A 64 -1.89 5.84 -8.42
C LEU A 64 -2.99 6.66 -9.08
N THR A 65 -2.68 7.31 -10.21
CA THR A 65 -3.63 8.18 -10.93
C THR A 65 -3.25 8.31 -12.41
N GLU A 66 -4.21 8.70 -13.24
CA GLU A 66 -3.99 9.04 -14.65
C GLU A 66 -3.63 10.52 -14.85
N VAL A 67 -3.94 11.35 -13.89
CA VAL A 67 -3.77 12.81 -13.94
C VAL A 67 -2.68 13.27 -12.96
N GLU A 68 -2.38 14.56 -12.87
CA GLU A 68 -1.33 15.05 -11.97
C GLU A 68 -1.66 14.84 -10.50
N GLU A 69 -2.90 15.10 -10.11
CA GLU A 69 -3.38 14.89 -8.74
C GLU A 69 -4.58 13.94 -8.74
N CYS A 70 -4.56 12.95 -7.87
CA CYS A 70 -5.63 11.95 -7.76
C CYS A 70 -6.94 12.58 -7.24
N ASP A 71 -8.05 11.86 -7.40
CA ASP A 71 -9.37 12.32 -7.00
C ASP A 71 -9.45 12.65 -5.50
N ILE A 72 -8.73 11.91 -4.66
CA ILE A 72 -8.65 12.17 -3.21
C ILE A 72 -8.01 13.53 -2.92
N CYS A 73 -6.88 13.83 -3.58
CA CYS A 73 -6.19 15.12 -3.38
C CYS A 73 -6.97 16.32 -3.92
N ARG A 74 -7.84 16.11 -4.90
CA ARG A 74 -8.69 17.15 -5.51
C ARG A 74 -10.02 17.33 -4.82
N ASP A 75 -10.42 16.43 -3.92
CA ASP A 75 -11.71 16.52 -3.21
C ASP A 75 -11.63 17.55 -2.07
N THR A 76 -12.13 18.75 -2.31
CA THR A 76 -12.14 19.85 -1.36
C THR A 76 -13.04 19.65 -0.13
N ARG A 77 -13.80 18.55 -0.07
CA ARG A 77 -14.63 18.19 1.10
C ARG A 77 -13.82 17.41 2.15
N ARG A 78 -12.59 17.02 1.82
CA ARG A 78 -11.70 16.31 2.74
C ARG A 78 -11.02 17.28 3.69
N ASP A 79 -10.68 16.75 4.86
CA ASP A 79 -9.91 17.47 5.86
C ASP A 79 -8.43 17.49 5.44
N ASP A 80 -7.94 18.65 5.05
CA ASP A 80 -6.56 18.85 4.61
C ASP A 80 -5.57 19.00 5.80
N ALA A 81 -6.09 19.10 7.02
CA ALA A 81 -5.27 19.13 8.23
C ALA A 81 -4.79 17.75 8.69
N VAL A 82 -5.33 16.66 8.13
CA VAL A 82 -5.00 15.28 8.52
C VAL A 82 -4.46 14.49 7.34
N ILE A 83 -3.26 13.92 7.50
CA ILE A 83 -2.62 13.05 6.50
C ILE A 83 -2.50 11.63 7.05
N CYS A 84 -3.02 10.63 6.34
CA CYS A 84 -2.79 9.23 6.62
C CYS A 84 -1.60 8.71 5.77
N ALA A 85 -0.50 8.37 6.42
CA ALA A 85 0.68 7.79 5.79
C ALA A 85 0.50 6.26 5.70
N VAL A 86 0.54 5.73 4.48
CA VAL A 86 0.38 4.29 4.17
C VAL A 86 1.58 3.76 3.41
N GLU A 87 1.84 2.46 3.50
CA GLU A 87 2.97 1.85 2.79
C GLU A 87 2.72 1.82 1.28
N ASP A 88 1.54 1.37 0.85
CA ASP A 88 1.21 1.15 -0.55
C ASP A 88 -0.13 1.78 -0.96
N PRO A 89 -0.33 2.08 -2.27
CA PRO A 89 -1.60 2.62 -2.76
C PRO A 89 -2.83 1.74 -2.49
N TYR A 90 -2.68 0.41 -2.41
CA TYR A 90 -3.79 -0.49 -2.14
C TYR A 90 -4.33 -0.37 -0.71
N ASP A 91 -3.52 0.10 0.25
CA ASP A 91 -3.92 0.33 1.64
C ASP A 91 -5.00 1.41 1.72
N ILE A 92 -4.89 2.45 0.87
CA ILE A 92 -5.89 3.51 0.74
C ILE A 92 -7.27 2.92 0.50
N GLY A 93 -7.38 1.97 -0.45
CA GLY A 93 -8.65 1.32 -0.75
C GLY A 93 -9.26 0.56 0.44
N SER A 94 -8.41 0.03 1.33
CA SER A 94 -8.85 -0.66 2.54
C SER A 94 -9.39 0.32 3.57
N ILE A 95 -8.75 1.46 3.75
CA ILE A 95 -9.18 2.52 4.68
C ILE A 95 -10.45 3.20 4.16
N GLU A 96 -10.51 3.55 2.87
CA GLU A 96 -11.68 4.21 2.25
C GLU A 96 -12.96 3.37 2.37
N ARG A 97 -12.86 2.03 2.28
CA ARG A 97 -14.03 1.14 2.48
C ARG A 97 -14.66 1.22 3.86
N THR A 98 -13.95 1.69 4.87
CA THR A 98 -14.51 1.87 6.22
C THR A 98 -15.50 3.05 6.28
N GLY A 99 -15.30 4.07 5.44
CA GLY A 99 -16.06 5.32 5.46
C GLY A 99 -15.75 6.25 6.64
N GLU A 100 -14.84 5.85 7.54
CA GLU A 100 -14.53 6.57 8.78
C GLU A 100 -13.45 7.67 8.58
N TYR A 101 -12.60 7.52 7.58
CA TYR A 101 -11.52 8.47 7.33
C TYR A 101 -11.91 9.52 6.28
N ARG A 102 -11.65 10.79 6.58
CA ARG A 102 -11.99 11.93 5.72
C ARG A 102 -10.78 12.82 5.40
N GLY A 103 -9.60 12.47 5.87
CA GLY A 103 -8.38 13.22 5.59
C GLY A 103 -7.75 12.89 4.23
N LEU A 104 -6.54 13.38 4.03
CA LEU A 104 -5.71 13.12 2.85
C LEU A 104 -4.76 11.95 3.11
N TYR A 105 -4.14 11.43 2.06
CA TYR A 105 -3.17 10.34 2.16
C TYR A 105 -1.77 10.78 1.73
N HIS A 106 -0.79 9.97 2.15
CA HIS A 106 0.56 9.99 1.63
C HIS A 106 1.08 8.55 1.53
N VAL A 107 1.48 8.14 0.33
CA VAL A 107 2.01 6.80 0.06
C VAL A 107 3.53 6.84 0.19
N LEU A 108 4.05 6.01 1.12
CA LEU A 108 5.49 5.95 1.41
C LEU A 108 6.27 5.16 0.35
N GLY A 109 5.63 4.20 -0.31
CA GLY A 109 6.26 3.30 -1.28
C GLY A 109 6.88 2.05 -0.66
N GLY A 110 6.56 1.77 0.62
CA GLY A 110 7.04 0.62 1.38
C GLY A 110 7.23 0.92 2.86
N ALA A 111 8.00 0.10 3.54
CA ALA A 111 8.41 0.26 4.94
C ALA A 111 9.92 0.08 5.07
N LEU A 112 10.54 0.68 6.09
CA LEU A 112 11.95 0.53 6.41
C LEU A 112 12.29 -0.94 6.66
N SER A 113 13.24 -1.46 5.91
CA SER A 113 13.74 -2.84 6.04
C SER A 113 15.22 -2.92 5.65
N PRO A 114 16.15 -2.54 6.54
CA PRO A 114 17.58 -2.59 6.22
C PRO A 114 18.07 -3.99 5.82
N LEU A 115 17.41 -5.04 6.34
CA LEU A 115 17.73 -6.42 5.96
C LEU A 115 17.39 -6.72 4.50
N ASP A 116 16.37 -6.07 3.96
CA ASP A 116 15.95 -6.18 2.55
C ASP A 116 16.53 -5.05 1.69
N GLY A 117 17.38 -4.19 2.27
CA GLY A 117 18.03 -3.06 1.59
C GLY A 117 17.10 -1.88 1.35
N VAL A 118 16.02 -1.73 2.13
CA VAL A 118 15.11 -0.56 2.04
C VAL A 118 15.50 0.46 3.12
N GLU A 119 16.15 1.52 2.68
CA GLU A 119 16.61 2.62 3.50
C GLU A 119 15.62 3.81 3.47
N PRO A 120 15.74 4.81 4.37
CA PRO A 120 14.84 5.97 4.39
C PRO A 120 14.77 6.71 3.05
N GLU A 121 15.85 6.77 2.29
CA GLU A 121 15.97 7.45 1.01
C GLU A 121 15.20 6.74 -0.11
N ASP A 122 14.87 5.47 0.06
CA ASP A 122 14.07 4.69 -0.88
C ASP A 122 12.57 4.94 -0.70
N LEU A 123 12.19 5.57 0.44
CA LEU A 123 10.81 5.86 0.80
C LEU A 123 10.48 7.35 0.64
N ARG A 124 9.20 7.66 0.49
CA ARG A 124 8.69 9.03 0.35
C ARG A 124 8.50 9.76 1.70
N ILE A 125 9.40 9.51 2.66
CA ILE A 125 9.33 10.13 3.99
C ILE A 125 9.78 11.58 3.93
N ALA A 126 10.84 11.88 3.16
CA ALA A 126 11.31 13.27 2.97
C ALA A 126 10.22 14.15 2.36
N GLU A 127 9.48 13.66 1.37
CA GLU A 127 8.36 14.35 0.74
C GLU A 127 7.17 14.52 1.70
N LEU A 128 6.92 13.54 2.61
CA LEU A 128 5.93 13.71 3.67
C LEU A 128 6.31 14.85 4.61
N VAL A 129 7.56 14.88 5.08
CA VAL A 129 8.08 15.95 5.96
C VAL A 129 7.99 17.31 5.28
N GLN A 130 8.41 17.40 4.01
CA GLN A 130 8.27 18.63 3.23
C GLN A 130 6.82 19.08 3.14
N ARG A 131 5.90 18.16 2.84
CA ARG A 131 4.49 18.44 2.74
C ARG A 131 3.90 18.96 4.06
N VAL A 132 4.28 18.37 5.20
CA VAL A 132 3.87 18.85 6.54
C VAL A 132 4.35 20.27 6.81
N ARG A 133 5.54 20.64 6.34
CA ARG A 133 6.07 22.01 6.49
C ARG A 133 5.36 23.05 5.61
N GLU A 134 4.94 22.63 4.42
CA GLU A 134 4.33 23.51 3.41
C GLU A 134 2.80 23.62 3.56
N GLU A 135 2.15 22.55 4.02
CA GLU A 135 0.71 22.48 4.20
C GLU A 135 0.33 22.74 5.68
N ARG A 136 -0.96 22.96 5.94
CA ARG A 136 -1.48 23.19 7.31
C ARG A 136 -1.74 21.89 8.07
N THR A 137 -0.90 20.89 7.91
CA THR A 137 -1.06 19.57 8.53
C THR A 137 -0.96 19.68 10.05
N GLN A 138 -1.97 19.19 10.75
CA GLN A 138 -2.04 19.15 12.21
C GLN A 138 -1.85 17.73 12.75
N GLU A 139 -2.12 16.72 11.94
CA GLU A 139 -1.99 15.32 12.33
C GLU A 139 -1.47 14.46 11.17
N ILE A 140 -0.52 13.58 11.50
CA ILE A 140 -0.14 12.44 10.67
C ILE A 140 -0.66 11.18 11.35
N VAL A 141 -1.56 10.47 10.70
CA VAL A 141 -1.98 9.13 11.11
C VAL A 141 -1.06 8.12 10.39
N VAL A 142 -0.16 7.47 11.10
CA VAL A 142 0.69 6.44 10.52
C VAL A 142 -0.08 5.12 10.48
N ALA A 143 -0.38 4.67 9.27
CA ALA A 143 -1.13 3.45 8.99
C ALA A 143 -0.25 2.43 8.24
N THR A 144 0.98 2.24 8.72
CA THR A 144 1.88 1.16 8.30
C THR A 144 1.40 -0.18 8.85
N ASN A 145 1.85 -1.28 8.26
CA ASN A 145 1.52 -2.61 8.75
C ASN A 145 1.97 -2.80 10.21
N PRO A 146 1.19 -3.49 11.06
CA PRO A 146 1.51 -3.69 12.48
C PRO A 146 2.56 -4.79 12.69
N ASN A 147 3.68 -4.72 11.97
CA ASN A 147 4.84 -5.58 12.06
C ASN A 147 6.09 -4.76 12.42
N THR A 148 7.23 -5.42 12.61
CA THR A 148 8.49 -4.78 13.05
C THR A 148 8.95 -3.67 12.09
N THR A 149 8.83 -3.87 10.78
CA THR A 149 9.25 -2.88 9.76
C THR A 149 8.31 -1.68 9.74
N GLY A 150 7.00 -1.91 9.82
CA GLY A 150 6.01 -0.84 9.88
C GLY A 150 6.08 -0.02 11.17
N GLU A 151 6.36 -0.65 12.32
CA GLU A 151 6.60 0.05 13.59
C GLU A 151 7.89 0.89 13.56
N ALA A 152 8.98 0.33 13.00
CA ALA A 152 10.22 1.08 12.81
C ALA A 152 10.01 2.30 11.90
N THR A 153 9.24 2.14 10.82
CA THR A 153 8.87 3.24 9.91
C THR A 153 8.06 4.31 10.62
N ALA A 154 7.08 3.91 11.44
CA ALA A 154 6.26 4.85 12.21
C ALA A 154 7.11 5.66 13.20
N LEU A 155 8.03 5.02 13.92
CA LEU A 155 8.95 5.70 14.84
C LEU A 155 9.89 6.64 14.10
N PHE A 156 10.41 6.24 12.95
CA PHE A 156 11.26 7.07 12.13
C PHE A 156 10.52 8.33 11.65
N ILE A 157 9.30 8.19 11.12
CA ILE A 157 8.45 9.33 10.74
C ILE A 157 8.24 10.27 11.92
N ALA A 158 7.93 9.73 13.11
CA ALA A 158 7.72 10.55 14.30
C ALA A 158 8.99 11.33 14.70
N GLN A 159 10.18 10.75 14.51
CA GLN A 159 11.46 11.44 14.75
C GLN A 159 11.72 12.56 13.74
N GLU A 160 11.48 12.29 12.45
CA GLU A 160 11.69 13.27 11.37
C GLU A 160 10.80 14.53 11.47
N VAL A 161 9.65 14.42 12.12
CA VAL A 161 8.72 15.54 12.31
C VAL A 161 8.68 16.06 13.74
N ALA A 162 9.59 15.60 14.63
CA ALA A 162 9.56 15.95 16.06
C ALA A 162 9.65 17.47 16.33
N ASP A 163 10.34 18.21 15.46
CA ASP A 163 10.48 19.67 15.55
C ASP A 163 9.33 20.46 14.88
N LEU A 164 8.35 19.76 14.30
CA LEU A 164 7.21 20.39 13.63
C LEU A 164 5.97 20.39 14.54
N PRO A 165 5.10 21.40 14.42
CA PRO A 165 3.87 21.49 15.22
C PRO A 165 2.78 20.55 14.68
N VAL A 166 3.09 19.27 14.56
CA VAL A 166 2.20 18.23 14.04
C VAL A 166 2.10 17.07 15.04
N ARG A 167 0.91 16.56 15.25
CA ARG A 167 0.68 15.35 16.05
C ARG A 167 0.90 14.11 15.20
N VAL A 168 1.63 13.12 15.71
CA VAL A 168 1.77 11.81 15.06
C VAL A 168 0.98 10.79 15.86
N THR A 169 0.09 10.07 15.19
CA THR A 169 -0.73 9.00 15.75
C THR A 169 -0.58 7.73 14.92
N ALA A 170 -0.90 6.58 15.50
CA ALA A 170 -0.93 5.29 14.80
C ALA A 170 -2.31 4.66 14.96
N LEU A 171 -2.65 3.73 14.06
CA LEU A 171 -3.88 2.97 14.16
C LEU A 171 -3.87 2.13 15.45
N ALA A 172 -5.02 2.03 16.11
CA ALA A 172 -5.17 1.23 17.32
C ALA A 172 -4.91 -0.25 17.01
N SER A 173 -4.09 -0.88 17.85
CA SER A 173 -3.81 -2.32 17.79
C SER A 173 -4.62 -3.05 18.86
N GLY A 174 -5.09 -4.26 18.57
CA GLY A 174 -5.83 -5.06 19.55
C GLY A 174 -6.56 -6.24 18.92
N LEU A 175 -7.51 -6.79 19.68
CA LEU A 175 -8.28 -7.95 19.28
C LEU A 175 -9.19 -7.62 18.09
N PRO A 176 -9.27 -8.48 17.07
CA PRO A 176 -10.20 -8.31 15.96
C PRO A 176 -11.65 -8.48 16.45
N VAL A 177 -12.56 -7.68 15.88
CA VAL A 177 -13.99 -7.80 16.18
C VAL A 177 -14.51 -9.16 15.66
N GLY A 178 -15.21 -9.89 16.54
CA GLY A 178 -15.76 -11.21 16.22
C GLY A 178 -14.78 -12.37 16.36
N GLY A 179 -13.55 -12.12 16.85
CA GLY A 179 -12.61 -13.18 17.21
C GLY A 179 -12.79 -13.62 18.66
N ASP A 180 -12.55 -14.93 18.91
CA ASP A 180 -12.53 -15.47 20.28
C ASP A 180 -11.19 -15.18 20.96
N LEU A 181 -11.25 -14.84 22.25
CA LEU A 181 -10.07 -14.46 23.04
C LEU A 181 -9.01 -15.58 23.12
N GLU A 182 -9.47 -16.83 23.11
CA GLU A 182 -8.58 -18.01 23.24
C GLU A 182 -7.66 -18.23 22.04
N TYR A 183 -8.00 -17.65 20.85
CA TYR A 183 -7.18 -17.76 19.63
C TYR A 183 -6.24 -16.58 19.43
N ALA A 184 -6.30 -15.56 20.33
CA ALA A 184 -5.38 -14.43 20.24
C ALA A 184 -3.98 -14.82 20.70
N ASP A 185 -2.97 -14.46 19.92
CA ASP A 185 -1.59 -14.61 20.34
C ASP A 185 -1.22 -13.64 21.49
N GLU A 186 -0.15 -13.96 22.21
CA GLU A 186 0.28 -13.22 23.40
C GLU A 186 0.58 -11.73 23.09
N VAL A 187 1.14 -11.43 21.92
CA VAL A 187 1.51 -10.07 21.53
C VAL A 187 0.25 -9.24 21.27
N THR A 188 -0.70 -9.79 20.49
CA THR A 188 -1.99 -9.16 20.21
C THR A 188 -2.77 -8.90 21.49
N LEU A 189 -2.80 -9.88 22.41
CA LEU A 189 -3.48 -9.74 23.68
C LEU A 189 -2.80 -8.70 24.59
N GLY A 190 -1.47 -8.69 24.62
CA GLY A 190 -0.68 -7.68 25.35
C GLY A 190 -0.96 -6.26 24.87
N ARG A 191 -1.02 -6.05 23.53
CA ARG A 191 -1.37 -4.76 22.93
C ARG A 191 -2.81 -4.34 23.25
N ALA A 192 -3.76 -5.29 23.25
CA ALA A 192 -5.14 -5.03 23.65
C ALA A 192 -5.24 -4.56 25.10
N PHE A 193 -4.49 -5.17 26.02
CA PHE A 193 -4.44 -4.74 27.43
C PHE A 193 -3.80 -3.35 27.59
N ALA A 194 -2.73 -3.06 26.85
CA ALA A 194 -2.07 -1.75 26.88
C ALA A 194 -3.00 -0.64 26.33
N GLY A 195 -3.72 -0.95 25.26
CA GLY A 195 -4.65 -0.03 24.59
C GLY A 195 -6.07 -0.03 25.13
N ARG A 196 -6.36 -0.65 26.31
CA ARG A 196 -7.70 -0.70 26.88
C ARG A 196 -8.27 0.67 27.14
N ARG A 197 -9.57 0.81 26.90
CA ARG A 197 -10.33 2.08 27.04
C ARG A 197 -11.41 1.93 28.12
N ASP A 198 -11.78 3.05 28.73
CA ASP A 198 -12.95 3.11 29.61
C ASP A 198 -14.23 2.85 28.79
N LEU A 199 -15.24 2.23 29.42
CA LEU A 199 -16.52 1.89 28.83
C LEU A 199 -17.55 3.00 29.06
#